data_679dd9e3fc718cf964a215be8d4eb0a8
#
_entry.id   679dd9e3fc718cf964a215be8d4eb0a8
#
_cell.length_a   1.000
_cell.length_b   1.000
_cell.length_c   1.000
_cell.angle_alpha   90.00
_cell.angle_beta   90.00
_cell.angle_gamma   90.00
#
_symmetry.space_group_name_H-M   'P 1'
#
loop_
_entity.id
_entity.type
_entity.pdbx_description
1 polymer ?
#
loop_
_entity_poly.entity_id
_entity_poly.type
_entity_poly.pdbx_seq_one_letter_code
_entity_poly.pdbx_strand_id
1 'polypeptide(L)'
;MQQSFSIYLDLVRLAAAVVVYLTHSGLIVDQKVFLGAYGHSAVVVFFVLSGYVIAFVTDRKESDWRSYAASRVSRVYSVVVPALVVTLVADWIGRAHDPGLYKYPWDQFEIRTVAALAMLNEFWFIAITPFSNVPYWSIAYESWFYLIFGVVMFAPGRWRWIAAALLLLVVGPKIALLFPLWLAGVALYHWRALRLAPGPLAWALIGLSWAGIVGLHLSPFFDWTYA
;
A
#
# COMPACT_ATOMS: atom_id res chain seq x y z
N MET A 1 -11.27 -4.96 19.14
CA MET A 1 -11.59 -5.79 17.96
C MET A 1 -11.78 -7.21 18.47
N GLN A 2 -12.80 -7.93 18.01
CA GLN A 2 -12.95 -9.34 18.39
C GLN A 2 -11.79 -10.15 17.80
N GLN A 3 -11.30 -11.15 18.52
CA GLN A 3 -10.12 -11.92 18.10
C GLN A 3 -10.31 -12.60 16.72
N SER A 4 -11.49 -13.17 16.48
CA SER A 4 -11.85 -13.78 15.19
C SER A 4 -11.77 -12.81 14.01
N PHE A 5 -12.18 -11.56 14.21
CA PHE A 5 -12.11 -10.55 13.18
C PHE A 5 -10.66 -10.08 12.92
N SER A 6 -9.82 -10.03 13.96
CA SER A 6 -8.39 -9.77 13.79
C SER A 6 -7.71 -10.85 12.95
N ILE A 7 -7.98 -12.12 13.26
CA ILE A 7 -7.46 -13.27 12.50
C ILE A 7 -7.91 -13.21 11.03
N TYR A 8 -9.19 -12.88 10.80
CA TYR A 8 -9.71 -12.72 9.43
C TYR A 8 -8.93 -11.63 8.64
N LEU A 9 -8.68 -10.45 9.24
CA LEU A 9 -7.91 -9.40 8.58
C LEU A 9 -6.47 -9.82 8.30
N ASP A 10 -5.86 -10.60 9.20
CA ASP A 10 -4.50 -11.11 9.03
C ASP A 10 -4.44 -12.17 7.91
N LEU A 11 -5.46 -13.03 7.79
CA LEU A 11 -5.58 -13.98 6.67
C LEU A 11 -5.76 -13.25 5.32
N VAL A 12 -6.58 -12.20 5.27
CA VAL A 12 -6.74 -11.40 4.04
C VAL A 12 -5.43 -10.73 3.65
N ARG A 13 -4.68 -10.20 4.62
CA ARG A 13 -3.34 -9.64 4.37
C ARG A 13 -2.37 -10.68 3.85
N LEU A 14 -2.34 -11.86 4.46
CA LEU A 14 -1.49 -12.96 4.02
C LEU A 14 -1.82 -13.37 2.58
N ALA A 15 -3.10 -13.55 2.26
CA ALA A 15 -3.54 -13.88 0.90
C ALA A 15 -3.11 -12.80 -0.11
N ALA A 16 -3.32 -11.52 0.22
CA ALA A 16 -2.89 -10.40 -0.63
C ALA A 16 -1.36 -10.38 -0.79
N ALA A 17 -0.59 -10.64 0.26
CA ALA A 17 0.87 -10.71 0.19
C ALA A 17 1.35 -11.84 -0.73
N VAL A 18 0.72 -13.01 -0.66
CA VAL A 18 1.01 -14.14 -1.56
C VAL A 18 0.74 -13.76 -3.01
N VAL A 19 -0.38 -13.09 -3.31
CA VAL A 19 -0.69 -12.64 -4.67
C VAL A 19 0.36 -11.65 -5.18
N VAL A 20 0.76 -10.65 -4.37
CA VAL A 20 1.83 -9.70 -4.73
C VAL A 20 3.15 -10.43 -4.96
N TYR A 21 3.50 -11.40 -4.12
CA TYR A 21 4.70 -12.22 -4.31
C TYR A 21 4.66 -12.98 -5.63
N LEU A 22 3.55 -13.65 -5.94
CA LEU A 22 3.37 -14.40 -7.19
C LEU A 22 3.46 -13.50 -8.42
N THR A 23 2.92 -12.28 -8.35
CA THR A 23 3.06 -11.28 -9.42
C THR A 23 4.53 -11.00 -9.74
N HIS A 24 5.33 -10.73 -8.71
CA HIS A 24 6.73 -10.35 -8.89
C HIS A 24 7.65 -11.55 -9.17
N SER A 25 7.33 -12.73 -8.63
CA SER A 25 8.09 -13.95 -8.94
C SER A 25 7.92 -14.38 -10.40
N GLY A 26 6.75 -14.17 -10.99
CA GLY A 26 6.50 -14.42 -12.41
C GLY A 26 7.40 -13.59 -13.34
N LEU A 27 7.76 -12.37 -12.93
CA LEU A 27 8.70 -11.51 -13.68
C LEU A 27 10.14 -12.05 -13.68
N ILE A 28 10.53 -12.76 -12.62
CA ILE A 28 11.88 -13.33 -12.48
C ILE A 28 12.03 -14.60 -13.30
N VAL A 29 11.00 -15.46 -13.29
CA VAL A 29 11.05 -16.77 -13.99
C VAL A 29 10.53 -16.70 -15.43
N ASP A 30 10.16 -15.49 -15.91
CA ASP A 30 9.59 -15.26 -17.26
C ASP A 30 8.41 -16.20 -17.60
N GLN A 31 7.57 -16.46 -16.61
CA GLN A 31 6.41 -17.33 -16.74
C GLN A 31 5.15 -16.63 -16.22
N LYS A 32 4.03 -16.89 -16.91
CA LYS A 32 2.71 -16.46 -16.43
C LYS A 32 2.32 -17.30 -15.21
N VAL A 33 2.48 -16.71 -14.03
CA VAL A 33 2.06 -17.36 -12.78
C VAL A 33 0.55 -17.14 -12.59
N PHE A 34 -0.16 -18.20 -12.20
CA PHE A 34 -1.57 -18.10 -11.82
C PHE A 34 -1.73 -17.04 -10.70
N LEU A 35 -2.70 -16.16 -10.82
CA LEU A 35 -2.92 -14.99 -9.97
C LEU A 35 -1.90 -13.85 -10.13
N GLY A 36 -0.84 -13.95 -10.90
CA GLY A 36 0.15 -12.90 -11.12
C GLY A 36 -0.44 -11.59 -11.68
N ALA A 37 -1.52 -11.66 -12.44
CA ALA A 37 -2.23 -10.49 -12.97
C ALA A 37 -2.95 -9.66 -11.87
N TYR A 38 -3.17 -10.21 -10.69
CA TYR A 38 -3.95 -9.56 -9.63
C TYR A 38 -3.11 -8.76 -8.61
N GLY A 39 -1.83 -8.56 -8.84
CA GLY A 39 -0.92 -7.88 -7.91
C GLY A 39 -1.38 -6.48 -7.51
N HIS A 40 -1.82 -5.66 -8.47
CA HIS A 40 -2.34 -4.31 -8.19
C HIS A 40 -3.63 -4.35 -7.36
N SER A 41 -4.55 -5.28 -7.67
CA SER A 41 -5.76 -5.49 -6.86
C SER A 41 -5.43 -5.89 -5.44
N ALA A 42 -4.40 -6.72 -5.24
CA ALA A 42 -3.93 -7.09 -3.91
C ALA A 42 -3.36 -5.88 -3.14
N VAL A 43 -2.65 -4.97 -3.80
CA VAL A 43 -2.18 -3.71 -3.17
C VAL A 43 -3.36 -2.82 -2.78
N VAL A 44 -4.42 -2.74 -3.60
CA VAL A 44 -5.65 -2.02 -3.22
C VAL A 44 -6.28 -2.61 -1.96
N VAL A 45 -6.30 -3.93 -1.82
CA VAL A 45 -6.75 -4.60 -0.57
C VAL A 45 -5.91 -4.15 0.62
N PHE A 46 -4.57 -4.06 0.49
CA PHE A 46 -3.71 -3.52 1.54
C PHE A 46 -4.06 -2.09 1.91
N PHE A 47 -4.31 -1.21 0.94
CA PHE A 47 -4.68 0.18 1.21
C PHE A 47 -6.00 0.28 1.98
N VAL A 48 -7.03 -0.46 1.57
CA VAL A 48 -8.32 -0.48 2.27
C VAL A 48 -8.16 -1.03 3.69
N LEU A 49 -7.44 -2.14 3.87
CA LEU A 49 -7.18 -2.71 5.19
C LEU A 49 -6.37 -1.77 6.08
N SER A 50 -5.38 -1.08 5.50
CA SER A 50 -4.58 -0.09 6.21
C SER A 50 -5.47 1.06 6.71
N GLY A 51 -6.30 1.65 5.85
CA GLY A 51 -7.24 2.71 6.23
C GLY A 51 -8.18 2.28 7.36
N TYR A 52 -8.74 1.07 7.28
CA TYR A 52 -9.61 0.52 8.33
C TYR A 52 -8.89 0.40 9.68
N VAL A 53 -7.69 -0.22 9.68
CA VAL A 53 -6.93 -0.45 10.92
C VAL A 53 -6.43 0.85 11.51
N ILE A 54 -5.99 1.80 10.68
CA ILE A 54 -5.55 3.11 11.15
C ILE A 54 -6.70 3.86 11.83
N ALA A 55 -7.87 3.91 11.20
CA ALA A 55 -9.04 4.54 11.81
C ALA A 55 -9.41 3.88 13.14
N PHE A 56 -9.39 2.53 13.21
CA PHE A 56 -9.65 1.79 14.45
C PHE A 56 -8.63 2.12 15.57
N VAL A 57 -7.33 2.14 15.24
CA VAL A 57 -6.28 2.37 16.23
C VAL A 57 -6.29 3.81 16.72
N THR A 58 -6.45 4.76 15.80
CA THR A 58 -6.52 6.19 16.13
C THR A 58 -7.72 6.50 17.04
N ASP A 59 -8.91 5.93 16.73
CA ASP A 59 -10.12 6.13 17.56
C ASP A 59 -9.99 5.52 18.97
N ARG A 60 -9.20 4.45 19.14
CA ARG A 60 -9.18 3.66 20.36
C ARG A 60 -7.95 3.86 21.24
N LYS A 61 -6.80 4.25 20.66
CA LYS A 61 -5.51 4.20 21.34
C LYS A 61 -4.67 5.47 21.22
N GLU A 62 -4.94 6.31 20.22
CA GLU A 62 -4.11 7.46 19.91
C GLU A 62 -4.85 8.75 20.25
N SER A 63 -4.55 9.33 21.41
CA SER A 63 -5.22 10.54 21.91
C SER A 63 -4.62 11.84 21.37
N ASP A 64 -3.42 11.80 20.80
CA ASP A 64 -2.67 12.96 20.34
C ASP A 64 -1.80 12.65 19.11
N TRP A 65 -1.37 13.73 18.42
CA TRP A 65 -0.59 13.61 17.18
C TRP A 65 0.79 12.97 17.40
N ARG A 66 1.39 13.06 18.59
CA ARG A 66 2.73 12.49 18.86
C ARG A 66 2.66 10.98 18.98
N SER A 67 1.68 10.46 19.71
CA SER A 67 1.44 9.02 19.81
C SER A 67 1.10 8.43 18.45
N TYR A 68 0.25 9.13 17.66
CA TYR A 68 -0.05 8.77 16.28
C TYR A 68 1.21 8.71 15.42
N ALA A 69 1.99 9.80 15.37
CA ALA A 69 3.18 9.89 14.53
C ALA A 69 4.23 8.85 14.93
N ALA A 70 4.52 8.68 16.22
CA ALA A 70 5.47 7.69 16.71
C ALA A 70 5.06 6.27 16.28
N SER A 71 3.79 5.92 16.40
CA SER A 71 3.23 4.63 15.99
C SER A 71 3.40 4.39 14.47
N ARG A 72 3.13 5.42 13.62
CA ARG A 72 3.26 5.28 12.15
C ARG A 72 4.73 5.21 11.73
N VAL A 73 5.57 6.11 12.24
CA VAL A 73 7.01 6.12 11.95
C VAL A 73 7.64 4.77 12.33
N SER A 74 7.38 4.30 13.55
CA SER A 74 7.88 2.99 14.00
C SER A 74 7.43 1.86 13.07
N ARG A 75 6.14 1.83 12.70
CA ARG A 75 5.58 0.82 11.79
C ARG A 75 6.24 0.85 10.41
N VAL A 76 6.40 2.03 9.82
CA VAL A 76 6.98 2.18 8.48
C VAL A 76 8.45 1.78 8.50
N TYR A 77 9.24 2.37 9.39
CA TYR A 77 10.69 2.17 9.39
C TYR A 77 11.11 0.78 9.89
N SER A 78 10.30 0.09 10.69
CA SER A 78 10.54 -1.32 11.04
C SER A 78 10.50 -2.26 9.82
N VAL A 79 9.86 -1.85 8.73
CA VAL A 79 9.81 -2.61 7.46
C VAL A 79 10.80 -2.03 6.45
N VAL A 80 10.85 -0.72 6.31
CA VAL A 80 11.63 0.00 5.29
C VAL A 80 13.13 -0.26 5.44
N VAL A 81 13.66 -0.12 6.65
CA VAL A 81 15.10 -0.29 6.87
C VAL A 81 15.57 -1.71 6.58
N PRO A 82 14.95 -2.77 7.14
CA PRO A 82 15.31 -4.14 6.78
C PRO A 82 15.13 -4.44 5.28
N ALA A 83 14.04 -3.96 4.67
CA ALA A 83 13.78 -4.20 3.25
C ALA A 83 14.87 -3.58 2.36
N LEU A 84 15.31 -2.35 2.64
CA LEU A 84 16.39 -1.70 1.89
C LEU A 84 17.73 -2.44 2.08
N VAL A 85 18.06 -2.84 3.31
CA VAL A 85 19.28 -3.62 3.59
C VAL A 85 19.25 -4.94 2.82
N VAL A 86 18.13 -5.68 2.89
CA VAL A 86 17.99 -6.95 2.17
C VAL A 86 18.09 -6.73 0.66
N THR A 87 17.45 -5.69 0.12
CA THR A 87 17.54 -5.34 -1.31
C THR A 87 18.98 -5.09 -1.73
N LEU A 88 19.71 -4.24 -1.00
CA LEU A 88 21.11 -3.90 -1.33
C LEU A 88 22.02 -5.14 -1.30
N VAL A 89 21.89 -5.96 -0.26
CA VAL A 89 22.70 -7.17 -0.12
C VAL A 89 22.35 -8.20 -1.20
N ALA A 90 21.07 -8.44 -1.43
CA ALA A 90 20.60 -9.39 -2.43
C ALA A 90 20.99 -8.96 -3.86
N ASP A 91 20.84 -7.68 -4.19
CA ASP A 91 21.25 -7.15 -5.49
C ASP A 91 22.76 -7.20 -5.70
N TRP A 92 23.56 -6.90 -4.67
CA TRP A 92 25.01 -7.00 -4.74
C TRP A 92 25.46 -8.44 -4.98
N ILE A 93 24.93 -9.41 -4.24
CA ILE A 93 25.25 -10.84 -4.41
C ILE A 93 24.77 -11.34 -5.78
N GLY A 94 23.52 -11.05 -6.13
CA GLY A 94 22.91 -11.56 -7.35
C GLY A 94 23.59 -11.04 -8.61
N ARG A 95 23.96 -9.74 -8.64
CA ARG A 95 24.71 -9.14 -9.75
C ARG A 95 26.12 -9.72 -9.90
N ALA A 96 26.73 -10.15 -8.80
CA ALA A 96 28.03 -10.82 -8.86
C ALA A 96 27.94 -12.22 -9.51
N HIS A 97 26.78 -12.88 -9.42
CA HIS A 97 26.56 -14.21 -10.01
C HIS A 97 25.98 -14.16 -11.41
N ASP A 98 24.93 -13.35 -11.64
CA ASP A 98 24.29 -13.20 -12.93
C ASP A 98 23.81 -11.76 -13.15
N PRO A 99 24.65 -10.88 -13.72
CA PRO A 99 24.28 -9.49 -14.00
C PRO A 99 23.07 -9.37 -14.97
N GLY A 100 22.83 -10.37 -15.81
CA GLY A 100 21.79 -10.37 -16.81
C GLY A 100 20.37 -10.43 -16.25
N LEU A 101 20.20 -10.97 -15.06
CA LEU A 101 18.90 -11.01 -14.35
C LEU A 101 18.52 -9.64 -13.75
N TYR A 102 19.50 -8.79 -13.48
CA TYR A 102 19.29 -7.52 -12.79
C TYR A 102 19.18 -6.35 -13.77
N LYS A 103 18.01 -6.19 -14.38
CA LYS A 103 17.70 -5.12 -15.34
C LYS A 103 17.47 -3.74 -14.71
N TYR A 104 17.38 -3.70 -13.39
CA TYR A 104 17.12 -2.46 -12.63
C TYR A 104 18.39 -1.62 -12.46
N PRO A 105 18.27 -0.29 -12.35
CA PRO A 105 19.41 0.60 -12.16
C PRO A 105 20.21 0.25 -10.89
N TRP A 106 21.53 0.26 -11.02
CA TRP A 106 22.48 0.05 -9.93
C TRP A 106 23.45 1.25 -9.88
N ASP A 107 22.84 2.42 -9.73
CA ASP A 107 23.50 3.72 -9.76
C ASP A 107 22.82 4.68 -8.77
N GLN A 108 23.39 5.88 -8.58
CA GLN A 108 22.80 6.95 -7.78
C GLN A 108 22.36 6.49 -6.38
N PHE A 109 23.22 5.72 -5.72
CA PHE A 109 22.91 5.06 -4.43
C PHE A 109 22.35 6.01 -3.38
N GLU A 110 22.96 7.20 -3.24
CA GLU A 110 22.56 8.21 -2.28
C GLU A 110 21.15 8.71 -2.58
N ILE A 111 20.87 9.04 -3.85
CA ILE A 111 19.57 9.56 -4.27
C ILE A 111 18.49 8.50 -4.06
N ARG A 112 18.72 7.27 -4.52
CA ARG A 112 17.74 6.17 -4.36
C ARG A 112 17.48 5.82 -2.91
N THR A 113 18.53 5.75 -2.11
CA THR A 113 18.42 5.44 -0.69
C THR A 113 17.74 6.56 0.10
N VAL A 114 18.14 7.82 -0.13
CA VAL A 114 17.52 8.97 0.53
C VAL A 114 16.06 9.14 0.11
N ALA A 115 15.77 9.02 -1.20
CA ALA A 115 14.40 9.10 -1.70
C ALA A 115 13.51 8.01 -1.08
N ALA A 116 14.01 6.78 -0.97
CA ALA A 116 13.29 5.69 -0.32
C ALA A 116 13.09 5.96 1.18
N LEU A 117 14.14 6.29 1.93
CA LEU A 117 14.04 6.58 3.36
C LEU A 117 13.14 7.77 3.67
N ALA A 118 13.14 8.80 2.81
CA ALA A 118 12.28 9.97 2.97
C ALA A 118 10.86 9.79 2.40
N MET A 119 10.51 8.62 1.84
CA MET A 119 9.23 8.36 1.14
C MET A 119 8.98 9.30 -0.04
N LEU A 120 10.05 9.80 -0.68
CA LEU A 120 10.03 10.69 -1.84
C LEU A 120 10.33 9.96 -3.16
N ASN A 121 10.34 8.64 -3.12
CA ASN A 121 10.59 7.80 -4.30
C ASN A 121 9.41 7.77 -5.29
N GLU A 122 8.23 8.24 -4.86
CA GLU A 122 7.05 8.41 -5.71
C GLU A 122 6.50 9.82 -5.53
N PHE A 123 6.66 10.66 -6.55
CA PHE A 123 6.26 12.06 -6.44
C PHE A 123 5.82 12.58 -7.80
N TRP A 124 4.61 13.10 -7.92
CA TRP A 124 4.05 13.51 -9.20
C TRP A 124 4.18 12.41 -10.26
N PHE A 125 5.00 12.63 -11.27
CA PHE A 125 5.29 11.66 -12.35
C PHE A 125 6.66 11.01 -12.20
N ILE A 126 7.40 11.33 -11.14
CA ILE A 126 8.71 10.75 -10.85
C ILE A 126 8.50 9.43 -10.12
N ALA A 127 9.24 8.40 -10.53
CA ALA A 127 9.35 7.12 -9.84
C ALA A 127 10.84 6.76 -9.71
N ILE A 128 11.34 6.75 -8.48
CA ILE A 128 12.73 6.38 -8.17
C ILE A 128 12.69 5.02 -7.46
N THR A 129 12.82 3.96 -8.27
CA THR A 129 12.83 2.61 -7.70
C THR A 129 14.08 2.38 -6.87
N PRO A 130 13.97 1.94 -5.61
CA PRO A 130 15.13 1.56 -4.83
C PRO A 130 15.69 0.22 -5.34
N PHE A 131 16.55 0.28 -6.33
CA PHE A 131 17.24 -0.84 -6.98
C PHE A 131 16.26 -1.87 -7.56
N SER A 132 16.37 -3.16 -7.23
CA SER A 132 15.43 -4.19 -7.70
C SER A 132 14.10 -4.23 -6.95
N ASN A 133 13.94 -3.43 -5.88
CA ASN A 133 12.75 -3.46 -5.04
C ASN A 133 11.59 -2.67 -5.65
N VAL A 134 11.05 -3.18 -6.75
CA VAL A 134 9.91 -2.55 -7.45
C VAL A 134 8.69 -2.39 -6.56
N PRO A 135 8.27 -3.36 -5.72
CA PRO A 135 7.08 -3.23 -4.89
C PRO A 135 7.11 -2.07 -3.86
N TYR A 136 8.28 -1.50 -3.65
CA TYR A 136 8.50 -0.45 -2.65
C TYR A 136 7.61 0.80 -2.83
N TRP A 137 7.15 1.08 -4.05
CA TRP A 137 6.31 2.24 -4.35
C TRP A 137 5.10 2.36 -3.42
N SER A 138 4.48 1.24 -3.07
CA SER A 138 3.26 1.21 -2.24
C SER A 138 3.48 1.70 -0.81
N ILE A 139 4.70 1.55 -0.26
CA ILE A 139 5.05 2.02 1.09
C ILE A 139 5.11 3.55 1.11
N ALA A 140 5.62 4.19 0.06
CA ALA A 140 5.60 5.64 -0.05
C ALA A 140 4.15 6.18 -0.05
N TYR A 141 3.26 5.56 -0.83
CA TYR A 141 1.84 5.93 -0.85
C TYR A 141 1.21 5.80 0.53
N GLU A 142 1.40 4.67 1.19
CA GLU A 142 0.86 4.43 2.53
C GLU A 142 1.37 5.46 3.55
N SER A 143 2.65 5.81 3.48
CA SER A 143 3.26 6.81 4.36
C SER A 143 2.64 8.20 4.18
N TRP A 144 2.38 8.62 2.94
CA TRP A 144 1.70 9.86 2.64
C TRP A 144 0.23 9.83 3.07
N PHE A 145 -0.46 8.70 2.91
CA PHE A 145 -1.83 8.54 3.41
C PHE A 145 -1.88 8.71 4.93
N TYR A 146 -0.91 8.17 5.66
CA TYR A 146 -0.80 8.37 7.11
C TYR A 146 -0.59 9.83 7.47
N LEU A 147 0.30 10.52 6.76
CA LEU A 147 0.56 11.94 7.02
C LEU A 147 -0.68 12.80 6.78
N ILE A 148 -1.34 12.63 5.63
CA ILE A 148 -2.54 13.39 5.28
C ILE A 148 -3.67 13.12 6.28
N PHE A 149 -3.91 11.85 6.62
CA PHE A 149 -4.92 11.47 7.60
C PHE A 149 -4.60 12.04 8.99
N GLY A 150 -3.34 11.95 9.44
CA GLY A 150 -2.91 12.53 10.71
C GLY A 150 -3.14 14.05 10.79
N VAL A 151 -2.86 14.76 9.70
CA VAL A 151 -3.14 16.20 9.60
C VAL A 151 -4.65 16.46 9.71
N VAL A 152 -5.49 15.71 9.03
CA VAL A 152 -6.95 15.85 9.12
C VAL A 152 -7.47 15.58 10.52
N MET A 153 -6.91 14.59 11.21
CA MET A 153 -7.37 14.21 12.56
C MET A 153 -6.90 15.18 13.65
N PHE A 154 -5.66 15.67 13.59
CA PHE A 154 -5.04 16.36 14.70
C PHE A 154 -4.79 17.87 14.49
N ALA A 155 -4.82 18.38 13.25
CA ALA A 155 -4.66 19.81 13.04
C ALA A 155 -5.93 20.59 13.44
N PRO A 156 -5.79 21.82 13.97
CA PRO A 156 -6.92 22.59 14.50
C PRO A 156 -7.78 23.23 13.38
N GLY A 157 -9.08 23.28 13.62
CA GLY A 157 -10.05 24.06 12.84
C GLY A 157 -9.99 23.81 11.32
N ARG A 158 -10.14 24.86 10.53
CA ARG A 158 -10.12 24.80 9.05
C ARG A 158 -8.74 24.48 8.47
N TRP A 159 -7.69 24.72 9.23
CA TRP A 159 -6.31 24.49 8.79
C TRP A 159 -6.04 23.05 8.41
N ARG A 160 -6.75 22.08 9.02
CA ARG A 160 -6.65 20.66 8.68
C ARG A 160 -6.95 20.37 7.21
N TRP A 161 -7.97 21.03 6.67
CA TRP A 161 -8.38 20.80 5.27
C TRP A 161 -7.47 21.51 4.29
N ILE A 162 -7.01 22.73 4.64
CA ILE A 162 -6.04 23.47 3.82
C ILE A 162 -4.73 22.69 3.75
N ALA A 163 -4.21 22.23 4.88
CA ALA A 163 -2.97 21.48 4.93
C ALA A 163 -3.09 20.12 4.19
N ALA A 164 -4.22 19.42 4.34
CA ALA A 164 -4.47 18.17 3.61
C ALA A 164 -4.52 18.42 2.08
N ALA A 165 -5.19 19.47 1.63
CA ALA A 165 -5.24 19.84 0.22
C ALA A 165 -3.85 20.20 -0.32
N LEU A 166 -3.06 20.96 0.44
CA LEU A 166 -1.68 21.29 0.08
C LEU A 166 -0.80 20.03 0.00
N LEU A 167 -0.93 19.10 0.95
CA LEU A 167 -0.21 17.84 0.91
C LEU A 167 -0.59 17.01 -0.32
N LEU A 168 -1.89 16.93 -0.69
CA LEU A 168 -2.33 16.25 -1.90
C LEU A 168 -1.77 16.89 -3.16
N LEU A 169 -1.68 18.22 -3.21
CA LEU A 169 -1.02 18.93 -4.31
C LEU A 169 0.48 18.63 -4.35
N VAL A 170 1.13 18.60 -3.19
CA VAL A 170 2.56 18.33 -3.07
C VAL A 170 2.90 16.92 -3.57
N VAL A 171 2.18 15.89 -3.14
CA VAL A 171 2.46 14.49 -3.54
C VAL A 171 2.09 14.19 -4.99
N GLY A 172 1.17 14.95 -5.57
CA GLY A 172 0.78 14.84 -6.97
C GLY A 172 -0.30 13.79 -7.24
N PRO A 173 -0.71 13.67 -8.53
CA PRO A 173 -1.92 12.94 -8.92
C PRO A 173 -1.83 11.43 -8.66
N LYS A 174 -0.67 10.80 -8.79
CA LYS A 174 -0.50 9.35 -8.59
C LYS A 174 -0.98 8.93 -7.19
N ILE A 175 -0.47 9.59 -6.16
CA ILE A 175 -0.81 9.30 -4.76
C ILE A 175 -2.24 9.78 -4.46
N ALA A 176 -2.61 10.98 -4.94
CA ALA A 176 -3.93 11.55 -4.70
C ALA A 176 -5.07 10.71 -5.27
N LEU A 177 -4.89 10.07 -6.44
CA LEU A 177 -5.91 9.20 -7.07
C LEU A 177 -6.16 7.90 -6.31
N LEU A 178 -5.17 7.37 -5.59
CA LEU A 178 -5.33 6.13 -4.80
C LEU A 178 -5.76 6.41 -3.35
N PHE A 179 -5.65 7.65 -2.87
CA PHE A 179 -6.07 8.02 -1.53
C PHE A 179 -7.55 7.73 -1.22
N PRO A 180 -8.53 7.92 -2.13
CA PRO A 180 -9.93 7.53 -1.90
C PRO A 180 -10.11 6.04 -1.60
N LEU A 181 -9.29 5.14 -2.19
CA LEU A 181 -9.36 3.71 -1.88
C LEU A 181 -8.93 3.43 -0.44
N TRP A 182 -7.90 4.12 0.04
CA TRP A 182 -7.49 4.05 1.44
C TRP A 182 -8.56 4.64 2.37
N LEU A 183 -9.17 5.77 1.99
CA LEU A 183 -10.29 6.38 2.73
C LEU A 183 -11.54 5.49 2.76
N ALA A 184 -11.75 4.63 1.76
CA ALA A 184 -12.83 3.63 1.80
C ALA A 184 -12.65 2.69 3.01
N GLY A 185 -11.42 2.33 3.37
CA GLY A 185 -11.12 1.59 4.59
C GLY A 185 -11.52 2.36 5.85
N VAL A 186 -11.19 3.65 5.92
CA VAL A 186 -11.61 4.54 7.01
C VAL A 186 -13.13 4.63 7.10
N ALA A 187 -13.79 4.79 5.96
CA ALA A 187 -15.26 4.85 5.87
C ALA A 187 -15.90 3.54 6.34
N LEU A 188 -15.35 2.39 5.97
CA LEU A 188 -15.81 1.07 6.44
C LEU A 188 -15.71 0.93 7.97
N TYR A 189 -14.68 1.50 8.59
CA TYR A 189 -14.57 1.52 10.04
C TYR A 189 -15.73 2.30 10.68
N HIS A 190 -16.08 3.47 10.13
CA HIS A 190 -17.13 4.34 10.67
C HIS A 190 -18.54 3.91 10.27
N TRP A 191 -18.70 3.07 9.26
CA TRP A 191 -20.02 2.68 8.74
C TRP A 191 -20.68 1.59 9.58
N ARG A 192 -21.43 2.04 10.59
CA ARG A 192 -22.10 1.15 11.55
C ARG A 192 -23.09 0.18 10.90
N ALA A 193 -23.76 0.60 9.83
CA ALA A 193 -24.76 -0.23 9.14
C ALA A 193 -24.15 -1.51 8.54
N LEU A 194 -22.93 -1.47 8.04
CA LEU A 194 -22.25 -2.67 7.51
C LEU A 194 -21.84 -3.66 8.60
N ARG A 195 -21.63 -3.20 9.83
CA ARG A 195 -21.33 -4.08 10.97
C ARG A 195 -22.54 -4.92 11.41
N LEU A 196 -23.74 -4.48 11.04
CA LEU A 196 -25.01 -5.10 11.36
C LEU A 196 -25.62 -5.82 10.15
N ALA A 197 -24.90 -5.90 9.03
CA ALA A 197 -25.38 -6.59 7.83
C ALA A 197 -25.65 -8.06 8.16
N PRO A 198 -26.86 -8.58 7.86
CA PRO A 198 -27.15 -9.99 8.04
C PRO A 198 -26.19 -10.84 7.20
N GLY A 199 -25.84 -12.03 7.71
CA GLY A 199 -24.86 -12.93 7.08
C GLY A 199 -25.05 -13.13 5.57
N PRO A 200 -26.28 -13.36 5.06
CA PRO A 200 -26.53 -13.50 3.63
C PRO A 200 -26.12 -12.25 2.81
N LEU A 201 -26.39 -11.04 3.31
CA LEU A 201 -26.00 -9.80 2.64
C LEU A 201 -24.47 -9.63 2.63
N ALA A 202 -23.79 -9.98 3.72
CA ALA A 202 -22.33 -9.94 3.77
C ALA A 202 -21.70 -10.88 2.73
N TRP A 203 -22.20 -12.11 2.62
CA TRP A 203 -21.75 -13.07 1.60
C TRP A 203 -22.05 -12.60 0.17
N ALA A 204 -23.22 -12.00 -0.06
CA ALA A 204 -23.56 -11.42 -1.37
C ALA A 204 -22.60 -10.28 -1.75
N LEU A 205 -22.27 -9.39 -0.81
CA LEU A 205 -21.31 -8.30 -1.04
C LEU A 205 -19.90 -8.83 -1.34
N ILE A 206 -19.45 -9.87 -0.63
CA ILE A 206 -18.17 -10.53 -0.90
C ILE A 206 -18.20 -11.14 -2.31
N GLY A 207 -19.23 -11.90 -2.67
CA GLY A 207 -19.37 -12.51 -3.98
C GLY A 207 -19.40 -11.48 -5.13
N LEU A 208 -20.14 -10.38 -4.96
CA LEU A 208 -20.18 -9.27 -5.92
C LEU A 208 -18.82 -8.57 -6.05
N SER A 209 -18.09 -8.40 -4.96
CA SER A 209 -16.75 -7.80 -5.01
C SER A 209 -15.77 -8.69 -5.78
N TRP A 210 -15.79 -10.00 -5.55
CA TRP A 210 -14.98 -10.96 -6.30
C TRP A 210 -15.37 -11.01 -7.78
N ALA A 211 -16.67 -11.06 -8.09
CA ALA A 211 -17.15 -11.03 -9.47
C ALA A 211 -16.75 -9.73 -10.18
N GLY A 212 -16.79 -8.59 -9.48
CA GLY A 212 -16.32 -7.30 -9.98
C GLY A 212 -14.82 -7.31 -10.30
N ILE A 213 -13.97 -7.82 -9.41
CA ILE A 213 -12.53 -7.92 -9.63
C ILE A 213 -12.22 -8.82 -10.83
N VAL A 214 -12.82 -10.01 -10.87
CA VAL A 214 -12.62 -10.93 -11.98
C VAL A 214 -13.15 -10.34 -13.28
N GLY A 215 -14.34 -9.75 -13.28
CA GLY A 215 -14.93 -9.11 -14.46
C GLY A 215 -14.06 -7.96 -15.00
N LEU A 216 -13.48 -7.14 -14.14
CA LEU A 216 -12.55 -6.10 -14.56
C LEU A 216 -11.29 -6.68 -15.22
N HIS A 217 -10.71 -7.76 -14.67
CA HIS A 217 -9.52 -8.40 -15.24
C HIS A 217 -9.79 -9.14 -16.55
N LEU A 218 -11.02 -9.57 -16.77
CA LEU A 218 -11.44 -10.19 -18.03
C LEU A 218 -11.93 -9.15 -19.05
N SER A 219 -12.08 -7.90 -18.65
CA SER A 219 -12.56 -6.83 -19.52
C SER A 219 -11.47 -6.39 -20.51
N PRO A 220 -11.78 -6.28 -21.81
CA PRO A 220 -10.85 -5.77 -22.81
C PRO A 220 -10.56 -4.26 -22.64
N PHE A 221 -11.28 -3.55 -21.77
CA PHE A 221 -11.09 -2.12 -21.53
C PHE A 221 -9.92 -1.80 -20.60
N PHE A 222 -9.40 -2.80 -19.88
CA PHE A 222 -8.26 -2.63 -18.99
C PHE A 222 -7.12 -3.51 -19.47
N ASP A 223 -6.14 -2.90 -20.13
CA ASP A 223 -4.88 -3.57 -20.39
C ASP A 223 -4.03 -3.53 -19.12
N TRP A 224 -4.00 -4.65 -18.40
CA TRP A 224 -3.20 -4.81 -17.17
C TRP A 224 -1.75 -5.19 -17.46
N THR A 225 -1.38 -5.27 -18.73
CA THR A 225 0.01 -5.47 -19.14
C THR A 225 0.74 -4.16 -19.00
N TYR A 226 1.47 -4.00 -17.91
CA TYR A 226 2.45 -2.95 -17.78
C TYR A 226 3.65 -3.33 -18.64
N ALA A 227 3.83 -2.58 -19.70
CA ALA A 227 5.05 -2.55 -20.45
C ALA A 227 6.17 -1.91 -19.61
#